data_e0e7f139eca54db42848077d30b5a2f1
#
_entry.id   e0e7f139eca54db42848077d30b5a2f1
#
_cell.length_a   1.000
_cell.length_b   1.000
_cell.length_c   1.000
_cell.angle_alpha   90.00
_cell.angle_beta   90.00
_cell.angle_gamma   90.00
#
_symmetry.space_group_name_H-M   'P 1'
#
loop_
_entity.id
_entity.type
_entity.pdbx_description
1 polymer ?
#
loop_
_entity_poly.entity_id
_entity_poly.type
_entity_poly.pdbx_seq_one_letter_code
_entity_poly.pdbx_strand_id
1 'polypeptide(L)'
;LFRSGETQKLMLARALYKGCALLLLDEPTAALDAIAENEMYEKYNEMLTGKTALFISHRLASTRFCDHILFLENGKITEEGTHEELMQENGGYAEMFLVQSRYYKEEGAQSHEEDMAGI
;
A
#
# COMPACT_ATOMS: atom_id res chain seq x y z
N LEU A 1 24.71 6.92 -3.75
CA LEU A 1 23.75 6.95 -2.65
C LEU A 1 22.33 6.94 -3.20
N PHE A 2 21.67 5.82 -3.06
CA PHE A 2 20.27 5.66 -3.48
C PHE A 2 19.33 6.20 -2.41
N ARG A 3 18.31 6.95 -2.80
CA ARG A 3 17.17 7.23 -1.93
C ARG A 3 16.43 5.93 -1.63
N SER A 4 15.76 5.82 -0.48
CA SER A 4 15.08 4.58 -0.06
C SER A 4 14.08 4.05 -1.11
N GLY A 5 13.35 4.92 -1.81
CA GLY A 5 12.45 4.52 -2.89
C GLY A 5 13.17 3.95 -4.12
N GLU A 6 14.35 4.45 -4.46
CA GLU A 6 15.17 3.94 -5.57
C GLU A 6 15.76 2.57 -5.24
N THR A 7 16.18 2.36 -3.99
CA THR A 7 16.66 1.06 -3.51
C THR A 7 15.56 0.01 -3.61
N GLN A 8 14.33 0.35 -3.22
CA GLN A 8 13.18 -0.55 -3.33
C GLN A 8 12.86 -0.90 -4.78
N LYS A 9 12.89 0.07 -5.69
CA LYS A 9 12.72 -0.18 -7.14
C LYS A 9 13.78 -1.11 -7.71
N LEU A 10 15.04 -0.93 -7.30
CA LEU A 10 16.15 -1.77 -7.74
C LEU A 10 15.99 -3.21 -7.22
N MET A 11 15.59 -3.39 -5.97
CA MET A 11 15.35 -4.70 -5.38
C MET A 11 14.19 -5.42 -6.07
N LEU A 12 13.11 -4.71 -6.39
CA LEU A 12 11.99 -5.26 -7.15
C LEU A 12 12.43 -5.67 -8.55
N ALA A 13 13.19 -4.84 -9.25
CA ALA A 13 13.72 -5.16 -10.57
C ALA A 13 14.60 -6.44 -10.55
N ARG A 14 15.42 -6.61 -9.52
CA ARG A 14 16.23 -7.84 -9.32
C ARG A 14 15.36 -9.07 -9.12
N ALA A 15 14.32 -8.97 -8.31
CA ALA A 15 13.39 -10.06 -8.05
C ALA A 15 12.64 -10.48 -9.31
N LEU A 16 12.18 -9.51 -10.10
CA LEU A 16 11.51 -9.74 -11.38
C LEU A 16 12.44 -10.37 -12.42
N TYR A 17 13.69 -9.91 -12.47
CA TYR A 17 14.70 -10.46 -13.38
C TYR A 17 15.02 -11.94 -13.09
N LYS A 18 15.03 -12.33 -11.82
CA LYS A 18 15.23 -13.72 -11.41
C LYS A 18 14.06 -14.65 -11.73
N GLY A 19 12.92 -14.12 -12.17
CA GLY A 19 11.75 -14.91 -12.51
C GLY A 19 11.11 -15.62 -11.33
N CYS A 20 11.12 -14.99 -10.15
CA CYS A 20 10.55 -15.54 -8.93
C CYS A 20 9.04 -15.78 -9.08
N ALA A 21 8.55 -16.94 -8.62
CA ALA A 21 7.13 -17.27 -8.62
C ALA A 21 6.35 -16.54 -7.52
N LEU A 22 7.02 -16.22 -6.42
CA LEU A 22 6.46 -15.51 -5.26
C LEU A 22 7.35 -14.33 -4.90
N LEU A 23 6.76 -13.16 -4.75
CA LEU A 23 7.41 -11.93 -4.31
C LEU A 23 6.91 -11.54 -2.92
N LEU A 24 7.84 -11.25 -2.01
CA LEU A 24 7.55 -10.73 -0.69
C LEU A 24 7.98 -9.26 -0.63
N LEU A 25 7.03 -8.37 -0.38
CA LEU A 25 7.24 -6.93 -0.31
C LEU A 25 6.85 -6.44 1.09
N ASP A 26 7.86 -6.12 1.90
CA ASP A 26 7.70 -5.64 3.26
C ASP A 26 7.81 -4.12 3.29
N GLU A 27 6.69 -3.44 3.61
CA GLU A 27 6.58 -1.98 3.68
C GLU A 27 7.19 -1.28 2.45
N PRO A 28 6.82 -1.66 1.21
CA PRO A 28 7.54 -1.24 0.00
C PRO A 28 7.42 0.26 -0.30
N THR A 29 6.49 0.96 0.34
CA THR A 29 6.23 2.39 0.13
C THR A 29 6.39 3.23 1.39
N ALA A 30 7.03 2.70 2.44
CA ALA A 30 7.12 3.34 3.76
C ALA A 30 7.72 4.76 3.75
N ALA A 31 8.61 5.07 2.79
CA ALA A 31 9.26 6.37 2.67
C ALA A 31 8.58 7.35 1.71
N LEU A 32 7.47 6.96 1.10
CA LEU A 32 6.77 7.73 0.07
C LEU A 32 5.60 8.53 0.66
N ASP A 33 5.30 9.68 0.06
CA ASP A 33 4.04 10.39 0.31
C ASP A 33 2.86 9.68 -0.35
N ALA A 34 1.64 10.13 -0.07
CA ALA A 34 0.42 9.45 -0.52
C ALA A 34 0.29 9.39 -2.06
N ILE A 35 0.71 10.42 -2.77
CA ILE A 35 0.64 10.47 -4.24
C ILE A 35 1.67 9.52 -4.84
N ALA A 36 2.92 9.58 -4.39
CA ALA A 36 3.99 8.72 -4.85
C ALA A 36 3.72 7.25 -4.49
N GLU A 37 3.13 6.99 -3.35
CA GLU A 37 2.68 5.66 -2.92
C GLU A 37 1.65 5.07 -3.89
N ASN A 38 0.61 5.83 -4.23
CA ASN A 38 -0.42 5.38 -5.17
C ASN A 38 0.16 5.06 -6.55
N GLU A 39 1.01 5.95 -7.08
CA GLU A 39 1.71 5.72 -8.35
C GLU A 39 2.57 4.45 -8.32
N MET A 40 3.25 4.20 -7.21
CA MET A 40 4.08 3.02 -7.04
C MET A 40 3.24 1.73 -7.02
N TYR A 41 2.09 1.72 -6.33
CA TYR A 41 1.20 0.56 -6.32
C TYR A 41 0.58 0.28 -7.68
N GLU A 42 0.24 1.31 -8.45
CA GLU A 42 -0.21 1.14 -9.84
C GLU A 42 0.86 0.44 -10.69
N LYS A 43 2.11 0.88 -10.56
CA LYS A 43 3.25 0.23 -11.24
C LYS A 43 3.46 -1.22 -10.77
N TYR A 44 3.36 -1.47 -9.47
CA TYR A 44 3.46 -2.83 -8.93
C TYR A 44 2.35 -3.72 -9.49
N ASN A 45 1.14 -3.23 -9.56
CA ASN A 45 0.01 -3.97 -10.11
C ASN A 45 0.25 -4.39 -11.57
N GLU A 46 0.78 -3.49 -12.39
CA GLU A 46 1.14 -3.78 -13.78
C GLU A 46 2.27 -4.82 -13.87
N MET A 47 3.34 -4.62 -13.10
CA MET A 47 4.56 -5.45 -13.15
C MET A 47 4.33 -6.85 -12.58
N LEU A 48 3.41 -6.99 -11.64
CA LEU A 48 3.13 -8.25 -10.94
C LEU A 48 1.98 -9.05 -11.57
N THR A 49 1.44 -8.60 -12.68
CA THR A 49 0.40 -9.33 -13.42
C THR A 49 0.88 -10.75 -13.77
N GLY A 50 0.10 -11.76 -13.40
CA GLY A 50 0.44 -13.17 -13.57
C GLY A 50 1.42 -13.75 -12.55
N LYS A 51 1.83 -12.96 -11.54
CA LYS A 51 2.70 -13.38 -10.43
C LYS A 51 1.96 -13.35 -9.11
N THR A 52 2.44 -14.14 -8.14
CA THR A 52 1.95 -14.10 -6.76
C THR A 52 2.83 -13.15 -5.94
N ALA A 53 2.22 -12.17 -5.29
CA ALA A 53 2.91 -11.23 -4.43
C ALA A 53 2.23 -11.12 -3.08
N LEU A 54 3.02 -11.08 -2.02
CA LEU A 54 2.57 -10.82 -0.66
C LEU A 54 3.11 -9.45 -0.22
N PHE A 55 2.19 -8.52 0.04
CA PHE A 55 2.51 -7.21 0.59
C PHE A 55 2.31 -7.22 2.10
N ILE A 56 3.30 -6.77 2.84
CA ILE A 56 3.19 -6.54 4.27
C ILE A 56 3.20 -5.02 4.49
N SER A 57 2.10 -4.49 4.99
CA SER A 57 1.98 -3.05 5.22
C SER A 57 0.96 -2.75 6.31
N HIS A 58 1.19 -1.66 7.04
CA HIS A 58 0.21 -1.03 7.92
C HIS A 58 -0.51 0.15 7.24
N ARG A 59 -0.15 0.45 5.99
CA ARG A 59 -0.77 1.48 5.16
C ARG A 59 -1.86 0.88 4.29
N LEU A 60 -3.11 1.17 4.61
CA LEU A 60 -4.25 0.50 3.97
C LEU A 60 -4.61 1.05 2.59
N ALA A 61 -3.98 2.14 2.13
CA ALA A 61 -4.17 2.66 0.77
C ALA A 61 -3.82 1.61 -0.31
N SER A 62 -2.91 0.68 -0.01
CA SER A 62 -2.50 -0.39 -0.92
C SER A 62 -3.50 -1.53 -1.07
N THR A 63 -4.42 -1.66 -0.14
CA THR A 63 -5.31 -2.84 -0.07
C THR A 63 -6.29 -2.95 -1.22
N ARG A 64 -6.61 -1.82 -1.88
CA ARG A 64 -7.46 -1.81 -3.08
C ARG A 64 -6.83 -2.55 -4.27
N PHE A 65 -5.51 -2.69 -4.30
CA PHE A 65 -4.79 -3.40 -5.35
C PHE A 65 -4.60 -4.88 -5.04
N CYS A 66 -5.02 -5.33 -3.86
CA CYS A 66 -4.88 -6.71 -3.43
C CYS A 66 -6.12 -7.53 -3.74
N ASP A 67 -5.91 -8.75 -4.20
CA ASP A 67 -6.99 -9.72 -4.47
C ASP A 67 -7.53 -10.34 -3.18
N HIS A 68 -6.68 -10.43 -2.15
CA HIS A 68 -7.03 -11.01 -0.86
C HIS A 68 -6.25 -10.33 0.26
N ILE A 69 -6.93 -10.03 1.34
CA ILE A 69 -6.38 -9.32 2.50
C ILE A 69 -6.46 -10.22 3.72
N LEU A 70 -5.36 -10.30 4.46
CA LEU A 70 -5.28 -10.94 5.76
C LEU A 70 -5.04 -9.85 6.80
N PHE A 71 -6.01 -9.62 7.68
CA PHE A 71 -5.89 -8.63 8.75
C PHE A 71 -5.43 -9.29 10.04
N LEU A 72 -4.28 -8.84 10.54
CA LEU A 72 -3.65 -9.42 11.73
C LEU A 72 -3.79 -8.49 12.92
N GLU A 73 -4.25 -9.07 14.03
CA GLU A 73 -4.29 -8.42 15.34
C GLU A 73 -3.75 -9.37 16.39
N ASN A 74 -2.85 -8.88 17.24
CA ASN A 74 -2.28 -9.66 18.35
C ASN A 74 -1.71 -11.03 17.91
N GLY A 75 -1.05 -11.05 16.75
CA GLY A 75 -0.42 -12.27 16.22
C GLY A 75 -1.38 -13.29 15.61
N LYS A 76 -2.63 -12.92 15.40
CA LYS A 76 -3.65 -13.78 14.80
C LYS A 76 -4.32 -13.11 13.61
N ILE A 77 -4.73 -13.91 12.63
CA ILE A 77 -5.60 -13.44 11.55
C ILE A 77 -7.02 -13.36 12.12
N THR A 78 -7.54 -12.15 12.22
CA THR A 78 -8.88 -11.90 12.77
C THR A 78 -9.92 -11.68 11.69
N GLU A 79 -9.50 -11.18 10.52
CA GLU A 79 -10.38 -10.97 9.38
C GLU A 79 -9.62 -11.34 8.10
N GLU A 80 -10.34 -11.88 7.12
CA GLU A 80 -9.78 -12.17 5.79
C GLU A 80 -10.85 -12.02 4.70
N GLY A 81 -10.45 -11.57 3.53
CA GLY A 81 -11.33 -11.38 2.39
C GLY A 81 -10.84 -10.29 1.44
N THR A 82 -11.72 -9.82 0.58
CA THR A 82 -11.48 -8.65 -0.28
C THR A 82 -11.69 -7.36 0.51
N HIS A 83 -11.24 -6.25 -0.05
CA HIS A 83 -11.49 -4.93 0.54
C HIS A 83 -12.98 -4.68 0.79
N GLU A 84 -13.81 -4.98 -0.20
CA GLU A 84 -15.25 -4.78 -0.14
C GLU A 84 -15.90 -5.64 0.94
N GLU A 85 -15.51 -6.90 1.04
CA GLU A 85 -16.02 -7.82 2.07
C GLU A 85 -15.67 -7.33 3.47
N LEU A 86 -14.42 -6.97 3.69
CA LEU A 86 -13.95 -6.47 5.00
C LEU A 86 -14.58 -5.13 5.38
N MET A 87 -14.84 -4.25 4.42
CA MET A 87 -15.56 -3.00 4.69
C MET A 87 -17.02 -3.26 5.09
N GLN A 88 -17.68 -4.26 4.50
CA GLN A 88 -19.05 -4.66 4.85
C GLN A 88 -19.14 -5.30 6.23
N GLU A 89 -18.11 -6.00 6.67
CA GLU A 89 -18.06 -6.61 8.01
C GLU A 89 -18.02 -5.58 9.14
N ASN A 90 -17.61 -4.33 8.86
CA ASN A 90 -17.46 -3.26 9.84
C ASN A 90 -16.61 -3.64 11.07
N GLY A 91 -15.59 -4.46 10.85
CA GLY A 91 -14.65 -4.91 11.87
C GLY A 91 -13.45 -3.97 12.04
N GLY A 92 -12.37 -4.50 12.60
CA GLY A 92 -11.13 -3.77 12.85
C GLY A 92 -10.48 -3.23 11.58
N TYR A 93 -10.51 -3.99 10.49
CA TYR A 93 -10.03 -3.52 9.20
C TYR A 93 -10.78 -2.28 8.71
N ALA A 94 -12.11 -2.30 8.71
CA ALA A 94 -12.93 -1.18 8.26
C ALA A 94 -12.69 0.08 9.12
N GLU A 95 -12.61 -0.09 10.43
CA GLU A 95 -12.31 1.00 11.35
C GLU A 95 -10.94 1.64 11.06
N MET A 96 -9.90 0.82 10.93
CA MET A 96 -8.55 1.28 10.61
C MET A 96 -8.49 1.96 9.24
N PHE A 97 -9.17 1.42 8.24
CA PHE A 97 -9.24 2.00 6.90
C PHE A 97 -9.89 3.40 6.93
N LEU A 98 -10.99 3.58 7.65
CA LEU A 98 -11.67 4.87 7.78
C LEU A 98 -10.80 5.90 8.50
N VAL A 99 -10.11 5.51 9.56
CA VAL A 99 -9.18 6.39 10.28
C VAL A 99 -8.05 6.86 9.36
N GLN A 100 -7.41 5.96 8.65
CA GLN A 100 -6.32 6.31 7.71
C GLN A 100 -6.82 7.17 6.55
N SER A 101 -8.02 6.92 6.04
CA SER A 101 -8.61 7.73 4.96
C SER A 101 -8.82 9.19 5.37
N ARG A 102 -9.17 9.46 6.62
CA ARG A 102 -9.28 10.82 7.16
C ARG A 102 -7.94 11.54 7.17
N TYR A 103 -6.89 10.87 7.63
CA TYR A 103 -5.53 11.41 7.61
C TYR A 103 -5.09 11.83 6.22
N TYR A 104 -5.29 10.99 5.21
CA TYR A 104 -4.94 11.31 3.83
C TYR A 104 -5.71 12.51 3.26
N LYS A 105 -6.98 12.67 3.64
CA LYS A 105 -7.79 13.84 3.24
C LYS A 105 -7.30 15.12 3.88
N GLU A 106 -6.92 15.09 5.15
CA GLU A 106 -6.40 16.24 5.88
C GLU A 106 -5.04 16.68 5.33
N GLU A 107 -4.12 15.75 5.07
CA GLU A 107 -2.83 16.04 4.43
C GLU A 107 -3.01 16.62 3.02
N GLY A 108 -3.92 16.07 2.23
CA GLY A 108 -4.23 16.58 0.90
C GLY A 108 -4.82 17.98 0.91
N ALA A 109 -5.65 18.31 1.89
CA ALA A 109 -6.20 19.64 2.06
C ALA A 109 -5.14 20.66 2.48
N GLN A 110 -4.24 20.30 3.39
CA GLN A 110 -3.13 21.17 3.83
C GLN A 110 -2.15 21.46 2.70
N SER A 111 -1.78 20.47 1.90
CA SER A 111 -0.89 20.67 0.75
C SER A 111 -1.51 21.59 -0.31
N HIS A 112 -2.81 21.54 -0.52
CA HIS A 112 -3.52 22.44 -1.42
C HIS A 112 -3.58 23.89 -0.89
N GLU A 113 -3.73 24.07 0.42
CA GLU A 113 -3.69 25.41 1.03
C GLU A 113 -2.29 26.04 0.98
N GLU A 114 -1.26 25.24 1.20
CA GLU A 114 0.13 25.70 1.08
C GLU A 114 0.50 26.08 -0.37
N ASP A 115 0.08 25.30 -1.34
CA ASP A 115 0.28 25.61 -2.77
C ASP A 115 -0.49 26.87 -3.20
N MET A 116 -1.68 27.10 -2.69
CA MET A 116 -2.45 28.31 -2.95
C MET A 116 -1.93 29.53 -2.21
N ALA A 117 -1.36 29.37 -1.02
CA ALA A 117 -0.74 30.46 -0.26
C ALA A 117 0.62 30.90 -0.81
N GLY A 118 1.30 30.07 -1.60
CA GLY A 118 2.57 30.35 -2.26
C GLY A 118 2.45 31.12 -3.58
N ILE A 119 1.24 31.44 -4.00
CA ILE A 119 0.97 32.28 -5.17
C ILE A 119 0.79 33.74 -4.69
#